data_fec82c3fec05a2287d2a3dc07b3f4b2d
#
_entry.id   fec82c3fec05a2287d2a3dc07b3f4b2d
#
_cell.length_a   1.000
_cell.length_b   1.000
_cell.length_c   1.000
_cell.angle_alpha   90.00
_cell.angle_beta   90.00
_cell.angle_gamma   90.00
#
_symmetry.space_group_name_H-M   'P 1'
#
loop_
_entity.id
_entity.type
_entity.pdbx_description
1 polymer ?
#
loop_
_entity_poly.entity_id
_entity_poly.type
_entity_poly.pdbx_seq_one_letter_code
_entity_poly.pdbx_strand_id
1 'polypeptide(L)'
;MAFDPDQEFCLIRERRKIYGYFAFGDEALFEEPLEGVAKDHLTHITPNQIVPGSTYLLDAIPLFQQHFFFFVLTRNDITHVVSFLHLDKLPMRLCLFSLLAALESAMTDLLSESSERYLRTLPIKQLRKATNLCQRKYGKAGQTPQRILLCTELSDKITMLVS
;
A
#
# COMPACT_ATOMS: atom_id res chain seq x y z
N MET A 1 -21.64 15.17 -18.20
CA MET A 1 -20.78 14.49 -17.23
C MET A 1 -19.88 13.58 -18.06
N ALA A 2 -18.57 13.79 -18.09
CA ALA A 2 -17.68 12.89 -18.83
C ALA A 2 -17.51 11.60 -18.03
N PHE A 3 -17.80 10.48 -18.64
CA PHE A 3 -17.57 9.15 -18.06
C PHE A 3 -16.07 8.89 -18.09
N ASP A 4 -15.47 8.69 -16.93
CA ASP A 4 -14.09 8.24 -16.81
C ASP A 4 -14.14 6.69 -16.72
N PRO A 5 -13.62 5.97 -17.72
CA PRO A 5 -13.68 4.51 -17.75
C PRO A 5 -12.87 3.86 -16.61
N ASP A 6 -12.00 4.63 -15.95
CA ASP A 6 -11.27 4.18 -14.77
C ASP A 6 -12.04 4.41 -13.46
N GLN A 7 -13.24 4.98 -13.50
CA GLN A 7 -14.08 5.17 -12.33
C GLN A 7 -14.96 3.94 -12.08
N GLU A 8 -14.70 3.25 -10.99
CA GLU A 8 -15.45 2.08 -10.55
C GLU A 8 -16.77 2.44 -9.84
N PHE A 9 -17.07 3.72 -9.69
CA PHE A 9 -18.30 4.19 -9.03
C PHE A 9 -18.66 5.60 -9.51
N CYS A 10 -19.95 5.93 -9.39
CA CYS A 10 -20.50 7.26 -9.66
C CYS A 10 -21.20 7.80 -8.40
N LEU A 11 -20.75 8.97 -7.92
CA LEU A 11 -21.42 9.67 -6.82
C LEU A 11 -22.64 10.44 -7.31
N ILE A 12 -23.76 10.25 -6.62
CA ILE A 12 -24.95 11.06 -6.85
C ILE A 12 -25.08 12.09 -5.75
N ARG A 13 -24.93 13.35 -6.14
CA ARG A 13 -25.05 14.49 -5.24
C ARG A 13 -25.96 15.56 -5.81
N GLU A 14 -26.67 16.25 -4.93
CA GLU A 14 -27.44 17.41 -5.24
C GLU A 14 -26.97 18.57 -4.34
N ARG A 15 -26.46 19.63 -4.93
CA ARG A 15 -25.80 20.74 -4.22
C ARG A 15 -24.67 20.24 -3.30
N ARG A 16 -24.88 20.26 -1.96
CA ARG A 16 -23.93 19.78 -0.94
C ARG A 16 -24.29 18.42 -0.34
N LYS A 17 -25.48 17.89 -0.66
CA LYS A 17 -25.94 16.62 -0.10
C LYS A 17 -25.58 15.46 -1.04
N ILE A 18 -24.86 14.48 -0.51
CA ILE A 18 -24.58 13.24 -1.19
C ILE A 18 -25.66 12.24 -0.79
N TYR A 19 -26.31 11.63 -1.78
CA TYR A 19 -27.37 10.64 -1.57
C TYR A 19 -26.80 9.22 -1.50
N GLY A 20 -25.77 8.95 -2.23
CA GLY A 20 -25.16 7.63 -2.34
C GLY A 20 -24.28 7.51 -3.59
N TYR A 21 -23.99 6.29 -3.98
CA TYR A 21 -23.17 6.00 -5.14
C TYR A 21 -23.69 4.77 -5.90
N PHE A 22 -23.31 4.66 -7.17
CA PHE A 22 -23.40 3.43 -7.96
C PHE A 22 -21.99 2.83 -8.07
N ALA A 23 -21.82 1.56 -7.77
CA ALA A 23 -20.59 0.82 -8.06
C ALA A 23 -20.76 0.12 -9.43
N PHE A 24 -19.79 0.28 -10.32
CA PHE A 24 -19.84 -0.27 -11.68
C PHE A 24 -19.40 -1.74 -11.78
N GLY A 25 -19.06 -2.40 -10.67
CA GLY A 25 -18.73 -3.81 -10.63
C GLY A 25 -19.93 -4.78 -10.56
N ASP A 26 -21.13 -4.28 -10.32
CA ASP A 26 -22.35 -5.08 -10.37
C ASP A 26 -22.87 -5.13 -11.80
N GLU A 27 -22.38 -6.08 -12.60
CA GLU A 27 -22.84 -6.32 -13.98
C GLU A 27 -24.38 -6.42 -14.07
N ALA A 28 -25.02 -6.89 -13.02
CA ALA A 28 -26.48 -7.01 -12.91
C ALA A 28 -27.24 -5.67 -13.02
N LEU A 29 -26.57 -4.52 -12.76
CA LEU A 29 -27.22 -3.21 -12.84
C LEU A 29 -27.35 -2.68 -14.28
N PHE A 30 -26.70 -3.33 -15.26
CA PHE A 30 -26.65 -2.84 -16.64
C PHE A 30 -27.34 -3.75 -17.66
N GLU A 31 -27.79 -4.94 -17.24
CA GLU A 31 -28.48 -5.88 -18.14
C GLU A 31 -29.93 -5.47 -18.40
N GLU A 32 -30.58 -4.72 -17.52
CA GLU A 32 -31.92 -4.18 -17.74
C GLU A 32 -31.95 -2.67 -17.51
N PRO A 33 -32.73 -1.90 -18.30
CA PRO A 33 -32.92 -0.48 -18.04
C PRO A 33 -33.54 -0.31 -16.63
N LEU A 34 -32.85 0.47 -15.78
CA LEU A 34 -33.36 0.78 -14.44
C LEU A 34 -34.69 1.54 -14.55
N GLU A 35 -35.78 0.89 -14.14
CA GLU A 35 -37.07 1.57 -14.03
C GLU A 35 -37.08 2.42 -12.74
N GLY A 36 -37.56 3.65 -12.84
CA GLY A 36 -37.73 4.53 -11.70
C GLY A 36 -36.71 5.66 -11.61
N VAL A 37 -36.59 6.25 -10.42
CA VAL A 37 -35.67 7.35 -10.15
C VAL A 37 -34.33 6.78 -9.72
N ALA A 38 -33.23 7.32 -10.26
CA ALA A 38 -31.87 6.88 -9.92
C ALA A 38 -31.59 6.80 -8.39
N LYS A 39 -32.33 7.57 -7.59
CA LYS A 39 -32.22 7.57 -6.11
C LYS A 39 -32.66 6.25 -5.47
N ASP A 40 -33.51 5.50 -6.12
CA ASP A 40 -34.09 4.25 -5.56
C ASP A 40 -33.11 3.06 -5.67
N HIS A 41 -32.07 3.23 -6.51
CA HIS A 41 -31.05 2.21 -6.79
C HIS A 41 -29.67 2.55 -6.22
N LEU A 42 -29.57 3.59 -5.37
CA LEU A 42 -28.31 4.02 -4.81
C LEU A 42 -27.84 3.13 -3.66
N THR A 43 -26.55 2.80 -3.64
CA THR A 43 -25.91 2.28 -2.45
C THR A 43 -25.64 3.43 -1.48
N HIS A 44 -26.13 3.28 -0.25
CA HIS A 44 -25.91 4.28 0.80
C HIS A 44 -24.47 4.23 1.32
N ILE A 45 -23.88 5.42 1.55
CA ILE A 45 -22.56 5.52 2.16
C ILE A 45 -22.69 5.17 3.65
N THR A 46 -21.92 4.20 4.08
CA THR A 46 -21.85 3.81 5.50
C THR A 46 -20.75 4.60 6.22
N PRO A 47 -20.87 4.83 7.53
CA PRO A 47 -19.82 5.54 8.31
C PRO A 47 -18.43 4.89 8.18
N ASN A 48 -18.37 3.57 8.04
CA ASN A 48 -17.11 2.82 7.89
C ASN A 48 -16.40 3.07 6.53
N GLN A 49 -17.10 3.65 5.57
CA GLN A 49 -16.57 4.04 4.27
C GLN A 49 -16.07 5.49 4.24
N ILE A 50 -16.15 6.20 5.36
CA ILE A 50 -15.76 7.61 5.45
C ILE A 50 -14.48 7.73 6.27
N VAL A 51 -13.45 8.34 5.70
CA VAL A 51 -12.18 8.62 6.40
C VAL A 51 -11.92 10.12 6.43
N PRO A 52 -11.46 10.68 7.56
CA PRO A 52 -11.01 12.06 7.60
C PRO A 52 -9.85 12.31 6.62
N GLY A 53 -9.84 13.47 5.98
CA GLY A 53 -8.75 13.86 5.07
C GLY A 53 -7.38 14.01 5.75
N SER A 54 -7.35 14.05 7.09
CA SER A 54 -6.15 14.05 7.92
C SER A 54 -5.64 12.65 8.28
N THR A 55 -6.33 11.59 7.88
CA THR A 55 -5.92 10.21 8.15
C THR A 55 -4.58 9.93 7.48
N TYR A 56 -3.63 9.42 8.25
CA TYR A 56 -2.35 9.00 7.69
C TYR A 56 -2.53 7.82 6.74
N LEU A 57 -1.74 7.81 5.69
CA LEU A 57 -1.79 6.76 4.67
C LEU A 57 -1.65 5.36 5.25
N LEU A 58 -0.72 5.17 6.17
CA LEU A 58 -0.48 3.87 6.81
C LEU A 58 -1.69 3.36 7.61
N ASP A 59 -2.46 4.29 8.19
CA ASP A 59 -3.68 3.96 8.93
C ASP A 59 -4.85 3.66 7.97
N ALA A 60 -4.81 4.22 6.75
CA ALA A 60 -5.82 3.97 5.72
C ALA A 60 -5.64 2.64 4.98
N ILE A 61 -4.39 2.17 4.79
CA ILE A 61 -4.11 0.93 4.04
C ILE A 61 -4.87 -0.29 4.58
N PRO A 62 -4.90 -0.58 5.91
CA PRO A 62 -5.64 -1.73 6.44
C PRO A 62 -7.15 -1.68 6.16
N LEU A 63 -7.72 -0.49 6.01
CA LEU A 63 -9.15 -0.31 5.75
C LEU A 63 -9.54 -0.87 4.37
N PHE A 64 -8.61 -0.91 3.41
CA PHE A 64 -8.84 -1.52 2.09
C PHE A 64 -9.04 -3.04 2.14
N GLN A 65 -8.80 -3.70 3.27
CA GLN A 65 -9.19 -5.10 3.47
C GLN A 65 -10.71 -5.27 3.64
N GLN A 66 -11.43 -4.21 4.02
CA GLN A 66 -12.86 -4.23 4.27
C GLN A 66 -13.67 -3.57 3.14
N HIS A 67 -13.09 -2.54 2.51
CA HIS A 67 -13.75 -1.75 1.48
C HIS A 67 -12.80 -1.46 0.33
N PHE A 68 -13.27 -1.60 -0.89
CA PHE A 68 -12.47 -1.33 -2.09
C PHE A 68 -12.15 0.16 -2.29
N PHE A 69 -12.98 1.04 -1.74
CA PHE A 69 -12.79 2.49 -1.79
C PHE A 69 -13.35 3.18 -0.53
N PHE A 70 -12.89 4.42 -0.29
CA PHE A 70 -13.29 5.28 0.81
C PHE A 70 -13.63 6.67 0.33
N PHE A 71 -14.57 7.30 1.03
CA PHE A 71 -14.91 8.69 0.88
C PHE A 71 -14.06 9.54 1.84
N VAL A 72 -13.38 10.54 1.32
CA VAL A 72 -12.52 11.43 2.13
C VAL A 72 -13.33 12.63 2.58
N LEU A 73 -13.50 12.74 3.89
CA LEU A 73 -14.18 13.85 4.54
C LEU A 73 -13.16 14.97 4.84
N THR A 74 -13.37 16.15 4.26
CA THR A 74 -12.60 17.34 4.58
C THR A 74 -13.55 18.41 5.15
N ARG A 75 -13.33 18.80 6.40
CA ARG A 75 -14.27 19.62 7.18
C ARG A 75 -15.60 18.86 7.31
N ASN A 76 -16.66 19.32 6.65
CA ASN A 76 -18.01 18.73 6.70
C ASN A 76 -18.50 18.23 5.34
N ASP A 77 -17.61 18.17 4.35
CA ASP A 77 -17.94 17.75 2.98
C ASP A 77 -17.10 16.55 2.55
N ILE A 78 -17.70 15.62 1.81
CA ILE A 78 -16.95 14.57 1.09
C ILE A 78 -16.36 15.24 -0.13
N THR A 79 -15.03 15.32 -0.15
CA THR A 79 -14.28 16.06 -1.19
C THR A 79 -13.62 15.16 -2.21
N HIS A 80 -13.22 13.95 -1.79
CA HIS A 80 -12.50 13.01 -2.65
C HIS A 80 -12.99 11.59 -2.39
N VAL A 81 -12.64 10.70 -3.31
CA VAL A 81 -12.75 9.26 -3.14
C VAL A 81 -11.40 8.64 -3.40
N VAL A 82 -11.02 7.69 -2.58
CA VAL A 82 -9.77 6.94 -2.72
C VAL A 82 -10.13 5.48 -2.85
N SER A 83 -9.75 4.85 -3.96
CA SER A 83 -9.91 3.42 -4.20
C SER A 83 -8.59 2.67 -4.05
N PHE A 84 -8.67 1.35 -3.95
CA PHE A 84 -7.50 0.47 -3.93
C PHE A 84 -6.58 0.70 -5.15
N LEU A 85 -7.14 1.03 -6.33
CA LEU A 85 -6.36 1.31 -7.55
C LEU A 85 -5.47 2.55 -7.41
N HIS A 86 -5.82 3.49 -6.52
CA HIS A 86 -4.97 4.64 -6.26
C HIS A 86 -3.65 4.28 -5.58
N LEU A 87 -3.56 3.09 -4.92
CA LEU A 87 -2.32 2.59 -4.35
C LEU A 87 -1.26 2.29 -5.43
N ASP A 88 -1.67 2.05 -6.67
CA ASP A 88 -0.76 1.80 -7.79
C ASP A 88 -0.25 3.08 -8.47
N LYS A 89 -0.78 4.25 -8.12
CA LYS A 89 -0.32 5.53 -8.67
C LYS A 89 1.08 5.89 -8.18
N LEU A 90 1.87 6.54 -9.04
CA LEU A 90 3.28 6.85 -8.78
C LEU A 90 3.56 7.47 -7.40
N PRO A 91 2.80 8.48 -6.90
CA PRO A 91 3.06 9.05 -5.58
C PRO A 91 2.96 8.01 -4.45
N MET A 92 1.98 7.10 -4.55
CA MET A 92 1.79 6.03 -3.58
C MET A 92 2.91 5.00 -3.63
N ARG A 93 3.30 4.57 -4.82
CA ARG A 93 4.45 3.66 -5.02
C ARG A 93 5.72 4.26 -4.42
N LEU A 94 5.99 5.56 -4.64
CA LEU A 94 7.15 6.24 -4.06
C LEU A 94 7.09 6.29 -2.53
N CYS A 95 5.92 6.57 -1.96
CA CYS A 95 5.71 6.55 -0.52
C CYS A 95 5.98 5.17 0.08
N LEU A 96 5.37 4.11 -0.47
CA LEU A 96 5.56 2.73 -0.02
C LEU A 96 7.02 2.28 -0.18
N PHE A 97 7.66 2.63 -1.29
CA PHE A 97 9.08 2.33 -1.51
C PHE A 97 9.96 3.02 -0.46
N SER A 98 9.70 4.28 -0.13
CA SER A 98 10.43 5.01 0.89
C SER A 98 10.29 4.39 2.28
N LEU A 99 9.09 3.91 2.61
CA LEU A 99 8.83 3.21 3.88
C LEU A 99 9.56 1.87 3.95
N LEU A 100 9.57 1.10 2.85
CA LEU A 100 10.32 -0.16 2.78
C LEU A 100 11.83 0.09 2.89
N ALA A 101 12.34 1.13 2.24
CA ALA A 101 13.76 1.50 2.35
C ALA A 101 14.13 1.93 3.78
N ALA A 102 13.27 2.71 4.44
CA ALA A 102 13.47 3.10 5.84
C ALA A 102 13.43 1.89 6.79
N LEU A 103 12.49 0.96 6.57
CA LEU A 103 12.42 -0.30 7.32
C LEU A 103 13.69 -1.13 7.12
N GLU A 104 14.15 -1.28 5.88
CA GLU A 104 15.37 -2.01 5.57
C GLU A 104 16.59 -1.39 6.25
N SER A 105 16.70 -0.06 6.26
CA SER A 105 17.76 0.64 6.98
C SER A 105 17.71 0.37 8.47
N ALA A 106 16.56 0.52 9.10
CA ALA A 106 16.38 0.26 10.54
C ALA A 106 16.73 -1.18 10.92
N MET A 107 16.31 -2.17 10.09
CA MET A 107 16.68 -3.56 10.31
C MET A 107 18.21 -3.77 10.18
N THR A 108 18.84 -3.12 9.22
CA THR A 108 20.30 -3.18 9.03
C THR A 108 21.03 -2.61 10.25
N ASP A 109 20.56 -1.51 10.78
CA ASP A 109 21.16 -0.86 11.98
C ASP A 109 21.05 -1.79 13.20
N LEU A 110 19.88 -2.41 13.43
CA LEU A 110 19.68 -3.38 14.51
C LEU A 110 20.60 -4.61 14.39
N LEU A 111 20.79 -5.12 13.18
CA LEU A 111 21.62 -6.29 12.93
C LEU A 111 23.11 -5.98 12.94
N SER A 112 23.51 -4.72 12.75
CA SER A 112 24.91 -4.31 12.58
C SER A 112 25.77 -4.55 13.83
N GLU A 113 25.19 -4.40 15.02
CA GLU A 113 25.89 -4.59 16.31
C GLU A 113 26.40 -6.03 16.50
N SER A 114 25.70 -7.02 15.93
CA SER A 114 26.03 -8.44 16.03
C SER A 114 26.00 -9.12 14.68
N SER A 115 26.43 -8.44 13.62
CA SER A 115 26.29 -8.88 12.22
C SER A 115 26.87 -10.26 11.94
N GLU A 116 28.00 -10.63 12.55
CA GLU A 116 28.59 -11.96 12.38
C GLU A 116 27.69 -13.08 12.94
N ARG A 117 27.08 -12.84 14.11
CA ARG A 117 26.15 -13.80 14.72
C ARG A 117 24.92 -14.01 13.83
N TYR A 118 24.32 -12.92 13.37
CA TYR A 118 23.12 -12.98 12.54
C TYR A 118 23.37 -13.59 11.15
N LEU A 119 24.51 -13.29 10.51
CA LEU A 119 24.88 -13.91 9.24
C LEU A 119 25.01 -15.43 9.33
N ARG A 120 25.37 -15.98 10.49
CA ARG A 120 25.44 -17.43 10.71
C ARG A 120 24.06 -18.13 10.71
N THR A 121 22.97 -17.38 10.93
CA THR A 121 21.61 -17.93 10.90
C THR A 121 21.07 -18.06 9.48
N LEU A 122 21.71 -17.42 8.50
CA LEU A 122 21.29 -17.50 7.11
C LEU A 122 21.62 -18.85 6.47
N PRO A 123 20.74 -19.38 5.62
CA PRO A 123 21.06 -20.51 4.77
C PRO A 123 22.30 -20.23 3.92
N ILE A 124 23.16 -21.25 3.76
CA ILE A 124 24.45 -21.15 3.05
C ILE A 124 24.30 -20.53 1.64
N LYS A 125 23.20 -20.83 0.95
CA LYS A 125 22.93 -20.29 -0.40
C LYS A 125 22.74 -18.78 -0.38
N GLN A 126 22.00 -18.24 0.59
CA GLN A 126 21.74 -16.82 0.76
C GLN A 126 23.01 -16.08 1.22
N LEU A 127 23.71 -16.64 2.20
CA LEU A 127 24.99 -16.08 2.65
C LEU A 127 26.00 -15.99 1.51
N ARG A 128 26.12 -17.03 0.66
CA ARG A 128 26.99 -17.03 -0.52
C ARG A 128 26.58 -15.95 -1.52
N LYS A 129 25.27 -15.76 -1.76
CA LYS A 129 24.75 -14.71 -2.64
C LYS A 129 25.16 -13.32 -2.14
N ALA A 130 24.92 -13.03 -0.86
CA ALA A 130 25.28 -11.75 -0.23
C ALA A 130 26.80 -11.53 -0.26
N THR A 131 27.61 -12.55 0.06
CA THR A 131 29.07 -12.46 0.02
C THR A 131 29.60 -12.17 -1.39
N ASN A 132 29.06 -12.84 -2.41
CA ASN A 132 29.44 -12.59 -3.80
C ASN A 132 29.07 -11.16 -4.25
N LEU A 133 27.90 -10.67 -3.85
CA LEU A 133 27.45 -9.31 -4.14
C LEU A 133 28.36 -8.28 -3.43
N CYS A 134 28.67 -8.52 -2.16
CA CYS A 134 29.60 -7.71 -1.38
C CYS A 134 31.00 -7.66 -2.05
N GLN A 135 31.51 -8.81 -2.50
CA GLN A 135 32.81 -8.87 -3.19
C GLN A 135 32.82 -8.07 -4.50
N ARG A 136 31.71 -8.14 -5.28
CA ARG A 136 31.58 -7.33 -6.52
C ARG A 136 31.53 -5.83 -6.23
N LYS A 137 30.89 -5.43 -5.14
CA LYS A 137 30.68 -4.02 -4.80
C LYS A 137 31.90 -3.39 -4.10
N TYR A 138 32.58 -4.13 -3.23
CA TYR A 138 33.63 -3.60 -2.33
C TYR A 138 34.99 -4.29 -2.50
N GLY A 139 35.13 -5.28 -3.39
CA GLY A 139 36.34 -6.07 -3.56
C GLY A 139 36.55 -7.10 -2.45
N LYS A 140 37.54 -8.00 -2.63
CA LYS A 140 37.84 -9.06 -1.65
C LYS A 140 38.27 -8.50 -0.28
N ALA A 141 39.06 -7.44 -0.26
CA ALA A 141 39.55 -6.81 0.98
C ALA A 141 38.43 -6.05 1.75
N GLY A 142 37.31 -5.81 1.10
CA GLY A 142 36.16 -5.11 1.68
C GLY A 142 35.08 -6.01 2.28
N GLN A 143 35.31 -7.32 2.37
CA GLN A 143 34.32 -8.28 2.91
C GLN A 143 34.35 -8.28 4.44
N THR A 144 33.70 -7.30 5.04
CA THR A 144 33.42 -7.32 6.49
C THR A 144 32.00 -7.83 6.75
N PRO A 145 31.70 -8.41 7.93
CA PRO A 145 30.34 -8.85 8.27
C PRO A 145 29.29 -7.75 8.06
N GLN A 146 29.59 -6.51 8.45
CA GLN A 146 28.69 -5.36 8.27
C GLN A 146 28.42 -5.07 6.79
N ARG A 147 29.44 -5.16 5.91
CA ARG A 147 29.27 -4.95 4.47
C ARG A 147 28.54 -6.09 3.79
N ILE A 148 28.73 -7.33 4.27
CA ILE A 148 27.95 -8.48 3.78
C ILE A 148 26.47 -8.30 4.16
N LEU A 149 26.18 -7.84 5.38
CA LEU A 149 24.83 -7.52 5.83
C LEU A 149 24.16 -6.46 4.95
N LEU A 150 24.88 -5.42 4.51
CA LEU A 150 24.39 -4.43 3.55
C LEU A 150 24.05 -5.02 2.16
N CYS A 151 24.55 -6.22 1.86
CA CYS A 151 24.31 -6.92 0.60
C CYS A 151 23.27 -8.03 0.71
N THR A 152 22.62 -8.21 1.88
CA THR A 152 21.48 -9.12 2.07
C THR A 152 20.19 -8.48 1.59
N GLU A 153 19.22 -9.30 1.22
CA GLU A 153 17.88 -8.86 0.85
C GLU A 153 17.03 -8.59 2.10
N LEU A 154 15.92 -7.87 1.94
CA LEU A 154 14.99 -7.59 3.05
C LEU A 154 14.47 -8.89 3.69
N SER A 155 14.14 -9.90 2.89
CA SER A 155 13.71 -11.22 3.36
C SER A 155 14.76 -11.92 4.22
N ASP A 156 16.05 -11.75 3.87
CA ASP A 156 17.15 -12.30 4.64
C ASP A 156 17.25 -11.62 6.02
N LYS A 157 17.09 -10.29 6.06
CA LYS A 157 17.08 -9.51 7.30
C LYS A 157 15.92 -9.90 8.22
N ILE A 158 14.74 -10.11 7.65
CA ILE A 158 13.58 -10.63 8.42
C ILE A 158 13.93 -11.98 9.02
N THR A 159 14.50 -12.91 8.24
CA THR A 159 14.89 -14.24 8.72
C THR A 159 15.88 -14.14 9.87
N MET A 160 16.88 -13.26 9.78
CA MET A 160 17.87 -13.03 10.84
C MET A 160 17.28 -12.48 12.14
N LEU A 161 16.24 -11.64 12.06
CA LEU A 161 15.61 -11.03 13.23
C LEU A 161 14.65 -11.98 13.98
N VAL A 162 14.09 -12.98 13.29
CA VAL A 162 13.13 -13.92 13.89
C VAL A 162 13.76 -15.27 14.27
N SER A 163 15.05 -15.48 14.00
CA SER A 163 15.85 -16.66 14.37
C SER A 163 16.56 -16.49 15.70
#